data_c403af19ab6bf86db44024a2c51af558
#
_entry.id   c403af19ab6bf86db44024a2c51af558
#
_cell.length_a   1.000
_cell.length_b   1.000
_cell.length_c   1.000
_cell.angle_alpha   90.00
_cell.angle_beta   90.00
_cell.angle_gamma   90.00
#
_symmetry.space_group_name_H-M   'P 1'
#
loop_
_entity.id
_entity.type
_entity.pdbx_description
1 polymer ?
#
loop_
_entity_poly.entity_id
_entity_poly.type
_entity_poly.pdbx_seq_one_letter_code
_entity_poly.pdbx_strand_id
1 'polypeptide(L)'
;ISAKKCVLAVPASILKNIDVNPEFSKEKIKCINEQVYGHAMKIAMQYRERFWDNTNSIGQRVFTDTPLRRIYHFSIDQPGPRGILLSFTSGEDAIKLGKLSDDKRSEIAKNTCSKIWDEATQYWERGVAKYWNEDPWTKASYSFSGVGQKDFREVLARPEGPVYFAG
;
A
#
# COMPACT_ATOMS: atom_id res chain seq x y z
N ILE A 1 -19.46 24.26 7.45
CA ILE A 1 -20.37 23.62 6.47
C ILE A 1 -21.51 22.99 7.25
N SER A 2 -22.78 23.23 6.83
CA SER A 2 -23.95 22.57 7.39
C SER A 2 -24.55 21.64 6.33
N ALA A 3 -24.91 20.43 6.73
CA ALA A 3 -25.50 19.42 5.86
C ALA A 3 -26.51 18.57 6.60
N LYS A 4 -27.53 18.06 5.91
CA LYS A 4 -28.52 17.14 6.49
C LYS A 4 -27.98 15.71 6.67
N LYS A 5 -26.99 15.32 5.88
CA LYS A 5 -26.36 14.00 5.89
C LYS A 5 -24.87 14.15 5.62
N CYS A 6 -24.06 13.24 6.19
CA CYS A 6 -22.64 13.16 6.00
C CYS A 6 -22.27 11.76 5.54
N VAL A 7 -21.33 11.64 4.59
CA VAL A 7 -20.70 10.37 4.21
C VAL A 7 -19.24 10.43 4.60
N LEU A 8 -18.84 9.55 5.52
CA LEU A 8 -17.45 9.36 5.93
C LEU A 8 -16.81 8.28 5.05
N ALA A 9 -15.99 8.72 4.09
CA ALA A 9 -15.28 7.86 3.15
C ALA A 9 -13.79 7.75 3.52
N VAL A 10 -13.50 7.74 4.81
CA VAL A 10 -12.14 7.58 5.34
C VAL A 10 -11.99 6.21 5.99
N PRO A 11 -10.78 5.60 5.97
CA PRO A 11 -10.57 4.31 6.61
C PRO A 11 -10.75 4.40 8.12
N ALA A 12 -11.16 3.31 8.78
CA ALA A 12 -11.36 3.28 10.22
C ALA A 12 -10.06 3.60 11.00
N SER A 13 -8.88 3.33 10.42
CA SER A 13 -7.57 3.73 10.96
C SER A 13 -7.44 5.25 11.18
N ILE A 14 -8.17 6.06 10.42
CA ILE A 14 -8.21 7.52 10.53
C ILE A 14 -9.46 7.98 11.27
N LEU A 15 -10.58 7.28 11.09
CA LEU A 15 -11.88 7.65 11.67
C LEU A 15 -11.82 7.81 13.20
N LYS A 16 -10.98 7.03 13.87
CA LYS A 16 -10.72 7.15 15.32
C LYS A 16 -10.11 8.49 15.77
N ASN A 17 -9.60 9.30 14.84
CA ASN A 17 -9.02 10.62 15.14
C ASN A 17 -10.00 11.77 14.81
N ILE A 18 -11.23 11.45 14.42
CA ILE A 18 -12.27 12.44 14.10
C ILE A 18 -13.20 12.55 15.30
N ASP A 19 -13.29 13.74 15.88
CA ASP A 19 -14.23 14.02 16.94
C ASP A 19 -15.67 14.06 16.38
N VAL A 20 -16.56 13.29 17.00
CA VAL A 20 -17.96 13.17 16.61
C VAL A 20 -18.85 13.46 17.80
N ASN A 21 -19.84 14.35 17.61
CA ASN A 21 -20.80 14.70 18.66
C ASN A 21 -22.25 14.67 18.09
N PRO A 22 -23.18 13.84 18.63
CA PRO A 22 -22.94 12.84 19.68
C PRO A 22 -22.00 11.73 19.21
N GLU A 23 -21.34 11.07 20.15
CA GLU A 23 -20.47 9.92 19.85
C GLU A 23 -21.23 8.79 19.16
N PHE A 24 -20.51 8.02 18.35
CA PHE A 24 -21.04 6.78 17.79
C PHE A 24 -21.36 5.75 18.88
N SER A 25 -22.15 4.75 18.51
CA SER A 25 -22.47 3.63 19.42
C SER A 25 -21.18 2.95 19.91
N LYS A 26 -21.23 2.39 21.12
CA LYS A 26 -20.10 1.65 21.70
C LYS A 26 -19.63 0.52 20.79
N GLU A 27 -20.56 -0.13 20.10
CA GLU A 27 -20.28 -1.20 19.14
C GLU A 27 -19.47 -0.67 17.96
N LYS A 28 -19.88 0.45 17.39
CA LYS A 28 -19.17 1.12 16.28
C LYS A 28 -17.78 1.57 16.70
N ILE A 29 -17.67 2.23 17.85
CA ILE A 29 -16.38 2.70 18.42
C ILE A 29 -15.43 1.52 18.63
N LYS A 30 -15.91 0.40 19.18
CA LYS A 30 -15.11 -0.82 19.31
C LYS A 30 -14.59 -1.29 17.95
N CYS A 31 -15.46 -1.42 16.94
CA CYS A 31 -15.05 -1.85 15.61
C CYS A 31 -14.03 -0.90 14.96
N ILE A 32 -14.22 0.42 15.09
CA ILE A 32 -13.28 1.44 14.60
C ILE A 32 -11.89 1.27 15.23
N ASN A 33 -11.84 1.04 16.54
CA ASN A 33 -10.58 0.95 17.28
C ASN A 33 -9.84 -0.37 17.05
N GLU A 34 -10.57 -1.47 16.88
CA GLU A 34 -10.01 -2.82 16.81
C GLU A 34 -9.88 -3.34 15.39
N GLN A 35 -10.38 -2.64 14.34
CA GLN A 35 -10.25 -3.08 12.95
C GLN A 35 -8.80 -3.34 12.58
N VAL A 36 -8.52 -4.55 12.14
CA VAL A 36 -7.17 -4.94 11.72
C VAL A 36 -6.90 -4.51 10.29
N TYR A 37 -5.68 -4.01 10.05
CA TYR A 37 -5.20 -3.56 8.74
C TYR A 37 -3.89 -4.21 8.38
N GLY A 38 -3.73 -4.49 7.09
CA GLY A 38 -2.49 -4.97 6.52
C GLY A 38 -1.44 -3.86 6.39
N HIS A 39 -0.20 -4.31 6.29
CA HIS A 39 0.92 -3.47 5.93
C HIS A 39 1.25 -3.67 4.46
N ALA A 40 1.45 -2.58 3.73
CA ALA A 40 1.87 -2.64 2.34
C ALA A 40 2.86 -1.53 2.00
N MET A 41 3.83 -1.90 1.19
CA MET A 41 4.81 -0.98 0.61
C MET A 41 4.87 -1.19 -0.89
N LYS A 42 5.02 -0.10 -1.63
CA LYS A 42 5.39 -0.11 -3.03
C LYS A 42 6.68 0.64 -3.21
N ILE A 43 7.58 0.11 -4.03
CA ILE A 43 8.80 0.81 -4.45
C ILE A 43 8.76 0.90 -5.97
N ALA A 44 8.66 2.12 -6.48
CA ALA A 44 8.78 2.42 -7.90
C ALA A 44 10.27 2.56 -8.25
N MET A 45 10.73 1.77 -9.20
CA MET A 45 12.12 1.70 -9.64
C MET A 45 12.18 2.17 -11.08
N GLN A 46 12.76 3.35 -11.31
CA GLN A 46 12.88 3.95 -12.63
C GLN A 46 14.19 3.58 -13.31
N TYR A 47 14.08 3.23 -14.59
CA TYR A 47 15.19 2.85 -15.44
C TYR A 47 15.18 3.67 -16.74
N ARG A 48 16.37 3.95 -17.30
CA ARG A 48 16.53 4.66 -18.57
C ARG A 48 16.02 3.86 -19.76
N GLU A 49 16.06 2.53 -19.68
CA GLU A 49 15.61 1.59 -20.70
C GLU A 49 14.81 0.44 -20.08
N ARG A 50 13.91 -0.12 -20.86
CA ARG A 50 13.06 -1.27 -20.48
C ARG A 50 13.74 -2.57 -20.88
N PHE A 51 14.90 -2.87 -20.30
CA PHE A 51 15.68 -4.09 -20.59
C PHE A 51 14.87 -5.37 -20.36
N TRP A 52 13.88 -5.36 -19.49
CA TRP A 52 13.00 -6.50 -19.23
C TRP A 52 12.06 -6.85 -20.39
N ASP A 53 11.84 -5.97 -21.35
CA ASP A 53 11.06 -6.25 -22.55
C ASP A 53 11.81 -7.17 -23.53
N ASN A 54 13.15 -7.21 -23.44
CA ASN A 54 14.03 -7.99 -24.31
C ASN A 54 14.34 -9.39 -23.77
N THR A 55 13.88 -9.73 -22.56
CA THR A 55 14.18 -11.01 -21.91
C THR A 55 13.08 -12.02 -22.20
N ASN A 56 13.40 -13.05 -22.98
CA ASN A 56 12.47 -14.14 -23.34
C ASN A 56 12.09 -15.05 -22.14
N SER A 57 12.77 -14.94 -21.00
CA SER A 57 12.65 -15.87 -19.88
C SER A 57 12.01 -15.28 -18.61
N ILE A 58 12.05 -13.97 -18.43
CA ILE A 58 11.51 -13.31 -17.25
C ILE A 58 10.45 -12.34 -17.71
N GLY A 59 9.20 -12.75 -17.63
CA GLY A 59 8.07 -11.93 -18.07
C GLY A 59 7.96 -10.61 -17.31
N GLN A 60 6.99 -9.81 -17.69
CA GLN A 60 6.71 -8.50 -17.09
C GLN A 60 6.28 -8.55 -15.60
N ARG A 61 6.25 -9.75 -15.01
CA ARG A 61 5.88 -9.98 -13.62
C ARG A 61 6.75 -11.08 -13.00
N VAL A 62 7.43 -10.74 -11.94
CA VAL A 62 8.33 -11.62 -11.19
C VAL A 62 7.86 -11.77 -9.76
N PHE A 63 7.89 -13.01 -9.24
CA PHE A 63 7.75 -13.32 -7.84
C PHE A 63 9.10 -13.76 -7.29
N THR A 64 9.48 -13.28 -6.13
CA THR A 64 10.79 -13.54 -5.52
C THR A 64 10.63 -13.79 -4.02
N ASP A 65 11.56 -14.53 -3.43
CA ASP A 65 11.71 -14.75 -2.00
C ASP A 65 12.39 -13.59 -1.26
N THR A 66 12.88 -12.59 -2.00
CA THR A 66 13.44 -11.37 -1.43
C THR A 66 12.35 -10.48 -0.80
N PRO A 67 12.73 -9.45 0.01
CA PRO A 67 11.75 -8.53 0.60
C PRO A 67 10.87 -7.78 -0.40
N LEU A 68 11.22 -7.70 -1.67
CA LEU A 68 10.37 -7.07 -2.69
C LEU A 68 9.16 -7.91 -3.10
N ARG A 69 9.20 -9.21 -2.87
CA ARG A 69 8.14 -10.19 -3.09
C ARG A 69 7.61 -10.27 -4.52
N ARG A 70 7.03 -9.21 -5.03
CA ARG A 70 6.49 -9.15 -6.38
C ARG A 70 6.97 -7.90 -7.08
N ILE A 71 7.48 -8.07 -8.29
CA ILE A 71 7.94 -6.98 -9.17
C ILE A 71 7.19 -7.10 -10.48
N TYR A 72 6.69 -5.99 -11.01
CA TYR A 72 5.96 -5.97 -12.27
C TYR A 72 6.19 -4.67 -13.04
N HIS A 73 6.07 -4.76 -14.37
CA HIS A 73 6.14 -3.62 -15.26
C HIS A 73 4.93 -2.71 -15.02
N PHE A 74 5.18 -1.43 -14.76
CA PHE A 74 4.14 -0.46 -14.41
C PHE A 74 3.90 0.59 -15.50
N SER A 75 4.82 0.78 -16.42
CA SER A 75 4.79 1.81 -17.48
C SER A 75 4.51 1.23 -18.89
N ILE A 76 3.64 0.22 -19.00
CA ILE A 76 3.36 -0.52 -20.24
C ILE A 76 2.94 0.43 -21.38
N ASP A 77 2.00 1.34 -21.09
CA ASP A 77 1.39 2.23 -22.09
C ASP A 77 2.09 3.60 -22.18
N GLN A 78 3.24 3.78 -21.54
CA GLN A 78 3.96 5.05 -21.58
C GLN A 78 4.92 5.09 -22.77
N PRO A 79 4.98 6.22 -23.51
CA PRO A 79 5.90 6.36 -24.64
C PRO A 79 7.36 6.51 -24.16
N GLY A 80 8.29 6.22 -25.08
CA GLY A 80 9.72 6.38 -24.86
C GLY A 80 10.42 5.17 -24.24
N PRO A 81 11.75 5.20 -24.12
CA PRO A 81 12.55 4.07 -23.67
C PRO A 81 12.51 3.86 -22.15
N ARG A 82 12.26 4.90 -21.38
CA ARG A 82 12.21 4.81 -19.91
C ARG A 82 11.07 3.93 -19.44
N GLY A 83 11.30 3.23 -18.33
CA GLY A 83 10.28 2.40 -17.73
C GLY A 83 10.36 2.36 -16.21
N ILE A 84 9.28 1.88 -15.61
CA ILE A 84 9.16 1.69 -14.17
C ILE A 84 8.82 0.23 -13.90
N LEU A 85 9.65 -0.41 -13.08
CA LEU A 85 9.29 -1.62 -12.36
C LEU A 85 8.73 -1.21 -11.01
N LEU A 86 7.64 -1.83 -10.59
CA LEU A 86 7.00 -1.56 -9.31
C LEU A 86 7.03 -2.81 -8.44
N SER A 87 7.59 -2.71 -7.23
CA SER A 87 7.44 -3.79 -6.25
C SER A 87 6.12 -3.65 -5.49
N PHE A 88 5.62 -4.78 -5.02
CA PHE A 88 4.51 -4.84 -4.06
C PHE A 88 4.90 -5.80 -2.95
N THR A 89 5.13 -5.23 -1.77
CA THR A 89 5.50 -5.95 -0.55
C THR A 89 4.39 -5.79 0.48
N SER A 90 4.07 -6.83 1.22
CA SER A 90 3.04 -6.81 2.26
C SER A 90 3.49 -7.59 3.51
N GLY A 91 2.70 -7.48 4.59
CA GLY A 91 2.93 -8.22 5.84
C GLY A 91 4.24 -7.83 6.52
N GLU A 92 4.93 -8.82 7.07
CA GLU A 92 6.16 -8.61 7.86
C GLU A 92 7.29 -7.94 7.08
N ASP A 93 7.45 -8.26 5.79
CA ASP A 93 8.49 -7.63 4.98
C ASP A 93 8.19 -6.15 4.74
N ALA A 94 6.92 -5.77 4.57
CA ALA A 94 6.55 -4.36 4.52
C ALA A 94 6.84 -3.64 5.84
N ILE A 95 6.64 -4.29 6.99
CA ILE A 95 6.99 -3.75 8.31
C ILE A 95 8.50 -3.58 8.44
N LYS A 96 9.29 -4.58 8.04
CA LYS A 96 10.76 -4.52 8.10
C LYS A 96 11.30 -3.39 7.21
N LEU A 97 10.83 -3.31 5.96
CA LEU A 97 11.21 -2.23 5.06
C LEU A 97 10.72 -0.86 5.55
N GLY A 98 9.54 -0.80 6.19
CA GLY A 98 8.99 0.41 6.78
C GLY A 98 9.86 1.05 7.86
N LYS A 99 10.71 0.28 8.53
CA LYS A 99 11.67 0.79 9.55
C LYS A 99 12.94 1.41 8.94
N LEU A 100 13.13 1.30 7.63
CA LEU A 100 14.32 1.79 6.95
C LEU A 100 14.09 3.18 6.37
N SER A 101 15.17 3.91 6.12
CA SER A 101 15.12 5.16 5.34
C SER A 101 14.78 4.89 3.87
N ASP A 102 14.31 5.90 3.15
CA ASP A 102 14.01 5.80 1.72
C ASP A 102 15.23 5.42 0.89
N ASP A 103 16.41 5.92 1.25
CA ASP A 103 17.67 5.54 0.59
C ASP A 103 17.96 4.05 0.73
N LYS A 104 17.76 3.50 1.93
CA LYS A 104 17.95 2.06 2.18
C LYS A 104 16.90 1.20 1.46
N ARG A 105 15.66 1.63 1.42
CA ARG A 105 14.59 1.00 0.64
C ARG A 105 14.94 0.96 -0.85
N SER A 106 15.44 2.09 -1.38
CA SER A 106 15.90 2.22 -2.77
C SER A 106 17.11 1.35 -3.08
N GLU A 107 18.09 1.30 -2.17
CA GLU A 107 19.28 0.44 -2.29
C GLU A 107 18.91 -1.05 -2.34
N ILE A 108 18.04 -1.50 -1.43
CA ILE A 108 17.53 -2.89 -1.42
C ILE A 108 16.83 -3.22 -2.73
N ALA A 109 16.01 -2.30 -3.25
CA ALA A 109 15.31 -2.50 -4.52
C ALA A 109 16.30 -2.63 -5.68
N LYS A 110 17.30 -1.74 -5.78
CA LYS A 110 18.37 -1.80 -6.77
C LYS A 110 19.11 -3.12 -6.73
N ASN A 111 19.58 -3.51 -5.53
CA ASN A 111 20.35 -4.74 -5.33
C ASN A 111 19.52 -6.00 -5.60
N THR A 112 18.21 -5.97 -5.35
CA THR A 112 17.33 -7.10 -5.69
C THR A 112 17.17 -7.23 -7.19
N CYS A 113 16.89 -6.14 -7.89
CA CYS A 113 16.72 -6.16 -9.34
C CYS A 113 18.00 -6.56 -10.07
N SER A 114 19.19 -6.15 -9.58
CA SER A 114 20.47 -6.54 -10.19
C SER A 114 20.79 -8.04 -10.08
N LYS A 115 20.14 -8.75 -9.17
CA LYS A 115 20.24 -10.21 -9.07
C LYS A 115 19.31 -10.95 -10.03
N ILE A 116 18.29 -10.26 -10.52
CA ILE A 116 17.27 -10.82 -11.43
C ILE A 116 17.61 -10.49 -12.88
N TRP A 117 18.12 -9.29 -13.12
CA TRP A 117 18.47 -8.78 -14.46
C TRP A 117 19.87 -8.15 -14.42
N ASP A 118 20.78 -8.67 -15.21
CA ASP A 118 22.18 -8.21 -15.27
C ASP A 118 22.27 -6.72 -15.64
N GLU A 119 21.37 -6.24 -16.52
CA GLU A 119 21.36 -4.86 -17.00
C GLU A 119 20.76 -3.86 -15.98
N ALA A 120 20.08 -4.34 -14.92
CA ALA A 120 19.36 -3.48 -14.01
C ALA A 120 20.23 -2.38 -13.38
N THR A 121 21.47 -2.71 -13.03
CA THR A 121 22.40 -1.72 -12.44
C THR A 121 22.79 -0.63 -13.44
N GLN A 122 23.01 -1.00 -14.70
CA GLN A 122 23.45 -0.08 -15.75
C GLN A 122 22.39 0.98 -16.08
N TYR A 123 21.12 0.59 -16.09
CA TYR A 123 20.01 1.46 -16.46
C TYR A 123 19.29 2.11 -15.29
N TRP A 124 19.70 1.82 -14.06
CA TRP A 124 19.11 2.39 -12.86
C TRP A 124 19.18 3.92 -12.82
N GLU A 125 18.08 4.57 -12.54
CA GLU A 125 18.02 6.02 -12.30
C GLU A 125 17.71 6.31 -10.82
N ARG A 126 16.60 5.78 -10.30
CA ARG A 126 16.20 6.01 -8.88
C ARG A 126 15.12 5.02 -8.43
N GLY A 127 14.98 4.92 -7.08
CA GLY A 127 13.85 4.26 -6.44
C GLY A 127 13.08 5.24 -5.54
N VAL A 128 11.77 5.11 -5.51
CA VAL A 128 10.88 5.88 -4.62
C VAL A 128 9.94 4.91 -3.91
N ALA A 129 9.96 4.93 -2.58
CA ALA A 129 9.14 4.06 -1.76
C ALA A 129 7.89 4.79 -1.25
N LYS A 130 6.77 4.08 -1.17
CA LYS A 130 5.58 4.49 -0.44
C LYS A 130 5.18 3.37 0.53
N TYR A 131 5.36 3.62 1.81
CA TYR A 131 4.85 2.77 2.88
C TYR A 131 3.52 3.34 3.38
N TRP A 132 2.42 2.63 3.12
CA TRP A 132 1.07 3.15 3.37
C TRP A 132 0.76 3.36 4.85
N ASN A 133 1.42 2.62 5.73
CA ASN A 133 1.23 2.75 7.16
C ASN A 133 1.89 4.01 7.78
N GLU A 134 2.82 4.66 7.04
CA GLU A 134 3.38 5.96 7.40
C GLU A 134 2.54 7.14 6.86
N ASP A 135 1.62 6.88 5.94
CA ASP A 135 0.78 7.93 5.35
C ASP A 135 -0.18 8.48 6.40
N PRO A 136 -0.18 9.81 6.67
CA PRO A 136 -0.97 10.40 7.73
C PRO A 136 -2.47 10.31 7.52
N TRP A 137 -2.92 10.12 6.27
CA TRP A 137 -4.33 10.10 5.88
C TRP A 137 -4.90 8.70 5.70
N THR A 138 -4.06 7.67 5.72
CA THR A 138 -4.49 6.28 5.63
C THR A 138 -4.02 5.45 6.81
N LYS A 139 -2.76 5.61 7.23
CA LYS A 139 -2.08 4.87 8.32
C LYS A 139 -2.21 3.35 8.20
N ALA A 140 -2.59 2.86 7.05
CA ALA A 140 -2.93 1.47 6.81
C ALA A 140 -2.92 1.17 5.30
N SER A 141 -3.03 -0.12 4.97
CA SER A 141 -3.27 -0.58 3.61
C SER A 141 -4.71 -1.09 3.50
N TYR A 142 -4.91 -2.37 3.37
CA TYR A 142 -6.24 -3.00 3.28
C TYR A 142 -6.71 -3.50 4.66
N SER A 143 -8.02 -3.44 4.91
CA SER A 143 -8.63 -4.06 6.09
C SER A 143 -8.81 -5.57 5.89
N PHE A 144 -8.73 -6.32 6.96
CA PHE A 144 -9.12 -7.73 6.99
C PHE A 144 -9.72 -8.08 8.35
N SER A 145 -10.48 -9.19 8.41
CA SER A 145 -11.08 -9.62 9.67
C SER A 145 -10.07 -10.44 10.47
N GLY A 146 -9.77 -9.99 11.67
CA GLY A 146 -9.03 -10.76 12.67
C GLY A 146 -9.92 -11.80 13.36
N VAL A 147 -9.33 -12.55 14.28
CA VAL A 147 -10.07 -13.52 15.10
C VAL A 147 -11.14 -12.80 15.92
N GLY A 148 -12.38 -13.27 15.86
CA GLY A 148 -13.52 -12.66 16.56
C GLY A 148 -14.13 -11.43 15.90
N GLN A 149 -13.70 -11.03 14.70
CA GLN A 149 -14.13 -9.81 13.99
C GLN A 149 -15.06 -10.08 12.80
N LYS A 150 -15.74 -11.22 12.73
CA LYS A 150 -16.60 -11.57 11.58
C LYS A 150 -17.68 -10.52 11.29
N ASP A 151 -18.22 -9.87 12.32
CA ASP A 151 -19.34 -8.93 12.21
C ASP A 151 -18.85 -7.47 12.03
N PHE A 152 -17.55 -7.18 12.12
CA PHE A 152 -17.01 -5.83 12.06
C PHE A 152 -17.37 -5.10 10.79
N ARG A 153 -17.33 -5.80 9.64
CA ARG A 153 -17.69 -5.20 8.35
C ARG A 153 -19.12 -4.67 8.32
N GLU A 154 -20.06 -5.43 8.86
CA GLU A 154 -21.48 -5.03 8.93
C GLU A 154 -21.65 -3.84 9.87
N VAL A 155 -21.06 -3.92 11.07
CA VAL A 155 -21.13 -2.84 12.05
C VAL A 155 -20.50 -1.55 11.51
N LEU A 156 -19.32 -1.63 10.88
CA LEU A 156 -18.65 -0.47 10.29
C LEU A 156 -19.45 0.17 9.16
N ALA A 157 -20.14 -0.61 8.34
CA ALA A 157 -20.96 -0.10 7.23
C ALA A 157 -22.31 0.47 7.68
N ARG A 158 -22.84 0.09 8.85
CA ARG A 158 -24.15 0.51 9.35
C ARG A 158 -24.19 2.02 9.58
N PRO A 159 -25.19 2.77 9.03
CA PRO A 159 -25.34 4.19 9.32
C PRO A 159 -25.63 4.45 10.79
N GLU A 160 -25.21 5.61 11.31
CA GLU A 160 -25.58 6.10 12.66
C GLU A 160 -26.10 7.54 12.54
N GLY A 161 -27.40 7.71 12.82
CA GLY A 161 -28.08 8.99 12.63
C GLY A 161 -27.94 9.50 11.18
N PRO A 162 -27.45 10.74 11.00
CA PRO A 162 -27.26 11.30 9.67
C PRO A 162 -25.94 10.90 9.01
N VAL A 163 -25.12 10.05 9.67
CA VAL A 163 -23.77 9.67 9.21
C VAL A 163 -23.79 8.31 8.52
N TYR A 164 -23.25 8.26 7.31
CA TYR A 164 -23.06 7.08 6.48
C TYR A 164 -21.57 6.78 6.31
N PHE A 165 -21.20 5.52 6.10
CA PHE A 165 -19.83 5.07 6.01
C PHE A 165 -19.57 4.39 4.67
N ALA A 166 -18.46 4.77 4.00
CA ALA A 166 -18.06 4.27 2.68
C ALA A 166 -16.53 4.15 2.53
N GLY A 167 -15.83 3.86 3.62
CA GLY A 167 -14.36 3.70 3.66
C GLY A 167 -13.88 2.27 3.88
#